data_1538f82f7ff44acc488505267d0868b6
#
_entry.id   1538f82f7ff44acc488505267d0868b6
#
_cell.length_a   1.000
_cell.length_b   1.000
_cell.length_c   1.000
_cell.angle_alpha   90.00
_cell.angle_beta   90.00
_cell.angle_gamma   90.00
#
_symmetry.space_group_name_H-M   'P 1'
#
loop_
_entity.id
_entity.type
_entity.pdbx_description
1 polymer ?
#
loop_
_entity_poly.entity_id
_entity_poly.type
_entity_poly.pdbx_seq_one_letter_code
_entity_poly.pdbx_strand_id
1 'polypeptide(L)'
;MKFIHTADWHLGKLVQGIYMTGDQKHVLQQLTDTVAAERPDAVVIAGDLYDRAVPPTEAVELLDQLLEHIVIDLQTPVIAISGNHDSPDRLNFATTMMKAQGLHLSGQFKNIPVILNDEFGEVHFHLVPYADPAQIRYLLADDTIKSHDDATKAIISQITAQMEPAARHVYVGHAFVTPYGEKEENTSDSERPLSIGGAEYVHAGYFAPFQYTALGHLHQAHFVSSEEIRYAGSPLKYSISEENHNKGFFMVEIDGQGHVKVDKRSFAPKRDLRRIEASIEEIERHPVNEDYVFVTLLNENPVLYPMEKVRAVYPNAMHVERRWSRTARGGESLVSGEEELRQQRKQVDPGELFAAFYGQVRGNPLSEEKKGLFQRVYAQAVAEEEAQ
;
A
#
# COMPACT_ATOMS: atom_id res chain seq x y z
N MET A 1 -26.17 7.98 10.62
CA MET A 1 -25.57 7.09 9.60
C MET A 1 -24.36 6.41 10.20
N LYS A 2 -24.36 5.09 10.19
CA LYS A 2 -23.25 4.26 10.68
C LYS A 2 -22.71 3.43 9.52
N PHE A 3 -21.43 3.52 9.19
CA PHE A 3 -20.85 2.77 8.08
C PHE A 3 -19.44 2.30 8.36
N ILE A 4 -19.01 1.26 7.65
CA ILE A 4 -17.62 0.78 7.67
C ILE A 4 -16.84 1.53 6.60
N HIS A 5 -15.63 1.99 6.95
CA HIS A 5 -14.62 2.50 6.02
C HIS A 5 -13.42 1.55 5.97
N THR A 6 -13.17 0.99 4.81
CA THR A 6 -12.04 0.12 4.48
C THR A 6 -11.46 0.52 3.11
N ALA A 7 -10.24 0.08 2.78
CA ALA A 7 -9.57 0.37 1.51
C ALA A 7 -8.45 -0.65 1.24
N ASP A 8 -7.83 -0.56 0.08
CA ASP A 8 -6.55 -1.18 -0.26
C ASP A 8 -6.54 -2.70 0.00
N TRP A 9 -7.60 -3.37 -0.45
CA TRP A 9 -7.74 -4.82 -0.28
C TRP A 9 -6.70 -5.59 -1.07
N HIS A 10 -6.32 -5.07 -2.25
CA HIS A 10 -5.33 -5.67 -3.14
C HIS A 10 -5.53 -7.18 -3.33
N LEU A 11 -6.77 -7.61 -3.60
CA LEU A 11 -7.07 -9.03 -3.77
C LEU A 11 -6.20 -9.66 -4.86
N GLY A 12 -5.62 -10.81 -4.52
CA GLY A 12 -4.65 -11.49 -5.38
C GLY A 12 -3.21 -10.98 -5.25
N LYS A 13 -2.90 -10.21 -4.19
CA LYS A 13 -1.54 -9.76 -3.87
C LYS A 13 -0.56 -10.91 -3.76
N LEU A 14 0.60 -10.75 -4.39
CA LEU A 14 1.74 -11.64 -4.29
C LEU A 14 2.86 -10.95 -3.50
N VAL A 15 3.23 -11.49 -2.35
CA VAL A 15 4.32 -10.96 -1.50
C VAL A 15 5.44 -12.00 -1.45
N GLN A 16 6.62 -11.63 -1.95
CA GLN A 16 7.80 -12.54 -2.01
C GLN A 16 7.48 -13.94 -2.59
N GLY A 17 6.64 -13.99 -3.62
CA GLY A 17 6.24 -15.24 -4.27
C GLY A 17 5.13 -16.03 -3.57
N ILE A 18 4.55 -15.50 -2.49
CA ILE A 18 3.45 -16.13 -1.75
C ILE A 18 2.14 -15.38 -2.07
N TYR A 19 1.12 -16.12 -2.51
CA TYR A 19 -0.23 -15.57 -2.71
C TYR A 19 -0.91 -15.31 -1.38
N MET A 20 -1.36 -14.06 -1.17
CA MET A 20 -2.01 -13.65 0.06
C MET A 20 -3.52 -13.92 0.10
N THR A 21 -4.12 -14.43 -0.98
CA THR A 21 -5.58 -14.58 -1.14
C THR A 21 -6.23 -15.35 0.02
N GLY A 22 -5.58 -16.40 0.53
CA GLY A 22 -6.10 -17.17 1.68
C GLY A 22 -6.11 -16.38 2.99
N ASP A 23 -5.09 -15.56 3.23
CA ASP A 23 -5.02 -14.68 4.41
C ASP A 23 -5.94 -13.47 4.25
N GLN A 24 -6.09 -12.94 3.03
CA GLN A 24 -7.08 -11.90 2.70
C GLN A 24 -8.51 -12.37 2.97
N LYS A 25 -8.86 -13.59 2.54
CA LYS A 25 -10.16 -14.19 2.85
C LYS A 25 -10.41 -14.26 4.34
N HIS A 26 -9.40 -14.66 5.14
CA HIS A 26 -9.52 -14.79 6.60
C HIS A 26 -9.83 -13.46 7.28
N VAL A 27 -9.13 -12.37 6.93
CA VAL A 27 -9.37 -11.06 7.57
C VAL A 27 -10.64 -10.39 7.06
N LEU A 28 -10.97 -10.55 5.78
CA LEU A 28 -12.21 -10.00 5.22
C LEU A 28 -13.46 -10.75 5.71
N GLN A 29 -13.33 -12.01 6.13
CA GLN A 29 -14.40 -12.71 6.86
C GLN A 29 -14.70 -12.01 8.20
N GLN A 30 -13.69 -11.53 8.93
CA GLN A 30 -13.90 -10.78 10.18
C GLN A 30 -14.63 -9.45 9.94
N LEU A 31 -14.40 -8.81 8.77
CA LEU A 31 -15.15 -7.63 8.35
C LEU A 31 -16.62 -8.01 8.11
N THR A 32 -16.92 -9.07 7.36
CA THR A 32 -18.29 -9.51 7.09
C THR A 32 -19.00 -9.98 8.36
N ASP A 33 -18.29 -10.66 9.28
CA ASP A 33 -18.83 -11.02 10.60
C ASP A 33 -19.22 -9.77 11.42
N THR A 34 -18.43 -8.68 11.30
CA THR A 34 -18.77 -7.40 11.93
C THR A 34 -19.99 -6.75 11.26
N VAL A 35 -20.10 -6.81 9.94
CA VAL A 35 -21.31 -6.34 9.21
C VAL A 35 -22.54 -7.08 9.71
N ALA A 36 -22.47 -8.41 9.83
CA ALA A 36 -23.58 -9.22 10.33
C ALA A 36 -23.99 -8.89 11.77
N ALA A 37 -22.99 -8.63 12.64
CA ALA A 37 -23.22 -8.36 14.06
C ALA A 37 -23.71 -6.93 14.32
N GLU A 38 -23.10 -5.93 13.69
CA GLU A 38 -23.32 -4.51 13.99
C GLU A 38 -24.28 -3.82 13.02
N ARG A 39 -24.61 -4.47 11.89
CA ARG A 39 -25.55 -4.00 10.86
C ARG A 39 -25.37 -2.51 10.50
N PRO A 40 -24.22 -2.12 9.96
CA PRO A 40 -24.02 -0.76 9.50
C PRO A 40 -24.94 -0.45 8.31
N ASP A 41 -25.22 0.84 8.10
CA ASP A 41 -26.03 1.32 6.98
C ASP A 41 -25.32 1.17 5.63
N ALA A 42 -23.99 1.07 5.62
CA ALA A 42 -23.17 0.83 4.42
C ALA A 42 -21.78 0.29 4.74
N VAL A 43 -21.13 -0.29 3.71
CA VAL A 43 -19.68 -0.56 3.68
C VAL A 43 -19.06 0.30 2.58
N VAL A 44 -18.09 1.15 2.94
CA VAL A 44 -17.34 2.01 2.02
C VAL A 44 -15.96 1.42 1.78
N ILE A 45 -15.61 1.17 0.50
CA ILE A 45 -14.30 0.67 0.06
C ILE A 45 -13.62 1.76 -0.78
N ALA A 46 -12.62 2.42 -0.22
CA ALA A 46 -11.97 3.58 -0.81
C ALA A 46 -10.84 3.20 -1.79
N GLY A 47 -11.10 2.30 -2.73
CA GLY A 47 -10.20 1.95 -3.83
C GLY A 47 -9.29 0.75 -3.57
N ASP A 48 -8.57 0.36 -4.63
CA ASP A 48 -7.64 -0.77 -4.71
C ASP A 48 -8.26 -2.10 -4.23
N LEU A 49 -9.37 -2.47 -4.88
CA LEU A 49 -10.04 -3.75 -4.65
C LEU A 49 -9.13 -4.90 -5.06
N TYR A 50 -8.44 -4.76 -6.20
CA TYR A 50 -7.50 -5.76 -6.73
C TYR A 50 -6.06 -5.25 -6.72
N ASP A 51 -5.09 -6.17 -6.64
CA ASP A 51 -3.66 -5.84 -6.72
C ASP A 51 -3.21 -5.39 -8.12
N ARG A 52 -3.97 -5.71 -9.15
CA ARG A 52 -3.65 -5.37 -10.54
C ARG A 52 -4.89 -5.28 -11.41
N ALA A 53 -4.80 -4.51 -12.49
CA ALA A 53 -5.89 -4.28 -13.45
C ALA A 53 -6.45 -5.57 -14.11
N VAL A 54 -5.65 -6.65 -14.16
CA VAL A 54 -6.09 -8.00 -14.57
C VAL A 54 -5.81 -8.95 -13.40
N PRO A 55 -6.77 -9.07 -12.46
CA PRO A 55 -6.61 -9.91 -11.28
C PRO A 55 -6.63 -11.42 -11.63
N PRO A 56 -6.03 -12.28 -10.82
CA PRO A 56 -6.20 -13.72 -10.95
C PRO A 56 -7.65 -14.13 -10.62
N THR A 57 -8.07 -15.26 -11.17
CA THR A 57 -9.47 -15.75 -11.02
C THR A 57 -9.88 -15.89 -9.56
N GLU A 58 -9.00 -16.40 -8.71
CA GLU A 58 -9.27 -16.60 -7.27
C GLU A 58 -9.55 -15.27 -6.54
N ALA A 59 -8.94 -14.16 -7.00
CA ALA A 59 -9.21 -12.84 -6.45
C ALA A 59 -10.58 -12.32 -6.89
N VAL A 60 -10.98 -12.59 -8.14
CA VAL A 60 -12.30 -12.22 -8.66
C VAL A 60 -13.39 -13.00 -7.92
N GLU A 61 -13.21 -14.31 -7.77
CA GLU A 61 -14.14 -15.16 -7.03
C GLU A 61 -14.27 -14.75 -5.56
N LEU A 62 -13.16 -14.37 -4.92
CA LEU A 62 -13.19 -13.89 -3.54
C LEU A 62 -13.97 -12.58 -3.41
N LEU A 63 -13.74 -11.60 -4.31
CA LEU A 63 -14.49 -10.34 -4.28
C LEU A 63 -15.97 -10.58 -4.52
N ASP A 64 -16.32 -11.41 -5.51
CA ASP A 64 -17.70 -11.77 -5.85
C ASP A 64 -18.44 -12.36 -4.64
N GLN A 65 -17.84 -13.38 -3.98
CA GLN A 65 -18.40 -14.00 -2.77
C GLN A 65 -18.60 -13.00 -1.62
N LEU A 66 -17.64 -12.10 -1.40
CA LEU A 66 -17.74 -11.10 -0.33
C LEU A 66 -18.85 -10.09 -0.61
N LEU A 67 -18.91 -9.58 -1.85
CA LEU A 67 -19.95 -8.63 -2.27
C LEU A 67 -21.32 -9.24 -2.25
N GLU A 68 -21.49 -10.49 -2.77
CA GLU A 68 -22.74 -11.23 -2.68
C GLU A 68 -23.19 -11.36 -1.23
N HIS A 69 -22.30 -11.82 -0.35
CA HIS A 69 -22.64 -12.02 1.05
C HIS A 69 -23.04 -10.69 1.75
N ILE A 70 -22.29 -9.59 1.54
CA ILE A 70 -22.61 -8.30 2.18
C ILE A 70 -23.91 -7.72 1.62
N VAL A 71 -24.07 -7.71 0.27
CA VAL A 71 -25.16 -6.99 -0.38
C VAL A 71 -26.44 -7.80 -0.39
N ILE A 72 -26.36 -9.11 -0.70
CA ILE A 72 -27.55 -9.95 -0.87
C ILE A 72 -27.96 -10.62 0.44
N ASP A 73 -27.02 -11.30 1.13
CA ASP A 73 -27.37 -12.05 2.34
C ASP A 73 -27.57 -11.13 3.55
N LEU A 74 -26.64 -10.16 3.74
CA LEU A 74 -26.70 -9.23 4.86
C LEU A 74 -27.50 -7.95 4.56
N GLN A 75 -27.90 -7.75 3.29
CA GLN A 75 -28.65 -6.58 2.80
C GLN A 75 -28.02 -5.23 3.20
N THR A 76 -26.70 -5.17 3.22
CA THR A 76 -25.95 -3.96 3.53
C THR A 76 -25.40 -3.37 2.23
N PRO A 77 -25.74 -2.12 1.88
CA PRO A 77 -25.19 -1.46 0.70
C PRO A 77 -23.66 -1.38 0.73
N VAL A 78 -23.03 -1.63 -0.43
CA VAL A 78 -21.60 -1.43 -0.62
C VAL A 78 -21.36 -0.26 -1.55
N ILE A 79 -20.52 0.67 -1.14
CA ILE A 79 -20.09 1.85 -1.90
C ILE A 79 -18.60 1.70 -2.14
N ALA A 80 -18.16 1.52 -3.40
CA ALA A 80 -16.76 1.31 -3.70
C ALA A 80 -16.31 2.12 -4.91
N ILE A 81 -15.04 2.52 -4.89
CA ILE A 81 -14.39 3.22 -6.01
C ILE A 81 -13.20 2.40 -6.51
N SER A 82 -12.73 2.68 -7.73
CA SER A 82 -11.43 2.17 -8.18
C SER A 82 -10.28 2.98 -7.58
N GLY A 83 -9.19 2.27 -7.22
CA GLY A 83 -7.90 2.87 -6.95
C GLY A 83 -6.97 2.84 -8.16
N ASN A 84 -5.67 3.09 -7.96
CA ASN A 84 -4.67 3.14 -9.03
C ASN A 84 -4.19 1.75 -9.50
N HIS A 85 -4.46 0.69 -8.76
CA HIS A 85 -4.21 -0.69 -9.17
C HIS A 85 -5.35 -1.31 -9.97
N ASP A 86 -6.57 -0.81 -9.80
CA ASP A 86 -7.76 -1.33 -10.43
C ASP A 86 -7.85 -0.97 -11.93
N SER A 87 -8.71 -1.69 -12.65
CA SER A 87 -9.14 -1.27 -13.99
C SER A 87 -10.49 -0.57 -13.89
N PRO A 88 -10.55 0.77 -14.12
CA PRO A 88 -11.81 1.52 -14.05
C PRO A 88 -12.91 0.95 -14.92
N ASP A 89 -12.58 0.57 -16.17
CA ASP A 89 -13.56 0.06 -17.14
C ASP A 89 -14.12 -1.33 -16.75
N ARG A 90 -13.25 -2.19 -16.17
CA ARG A 90 -13.70 -3.51 -15.71
C ARG A 90 -14.61 -3.39 -14.48
N LEU A 91 -14.30 -2.49 -13.55
CA LEU A 91 -15.16 -2.24 -12.39
C LEU A 91 -16.46 -1.53 -12.77
N ASN A 92 -16.49 -0.76 -13.85
CA ASN A 92 -17.70 -0.13 -14.36
C ASN A 92 -18.66 -1.10 -15.07
N PHE A 93 -18.23 -2.34 -15.36
CA PHE A 93 -19.08 -3.30 -16.02
C PHE A 93 -20.34 -3.59 -15.18
N ALA A 94 -21.52 -3.49 -15.82
CA ALA A 94 -22.83 -3.77 -15.23
C ALA A 94 -23.21 -2.95 -13.96
N THR A 95 -22.49 -1.90 -13.60
CA THR A 95 -22.73 -1.12 -12.37
C THR A 95 -24.13 -0.52 -12.26
N THR A 96 -24.76 -0.16 -13.39
CA THR A 96 -26.15 0.33 -13.40
C THR A 96 -27.14 -0.74 -12.93
N MET A 97 -26.90 -2.01 -13.28
CA MET A 97 -27.74 -3.12 -12.83
C MET A 97 -27.47 -3.47 -11.36
N MET A 98 -26.21 -3.47 -10.96
CA MET A 98 -25.78 -3.77 -9.59
C MET A 98 -26.28 -2.72 -8.58
N LYS A 99 -26.36 -1.45 -8.99
CA LYS A 99 -26.87 -0.35 -8.17
C LYS A 99 -28.27 -0.63 -7.63
N ALA A 100 -29.14 -1.27 -8.41
CA ALA A 100 -30.50 -1.61 -7.99
C ALA A 100 -30.55 -2.62 -6.83
N GLN A 101 -29.44 -3.35 -6.60
CA GLN A 101 -29.30 -4.30 -5.50
C GLN A 101 -28.54 -3.73 -4.30
N GLY A 102 -28.09 -2.47 -4.36
CA GLY A 102 -27.30 -1.83 -3.29
C GLY A 102 -25.78 -1.89 -3.48
N LEU A 103 -25.29 -2.37 -4.64
CA LEU A 103 -23.87 -2.34 -4.97
C LEU A 103 -23.55 -1.13 -5.84
N HIS A 104 -22.89 -0.12 -5.24
CA HIS A 104 -22.53 1.14 -5.88
C HIS A 104 -21.03 1.17 -6.18
N LEU A 105 -20.65 0.68 -7.36
CA LEU A 105 -19.26 0.74 -7.85
C LEU A 105 -19.06 1.94 -8.77
N SER A 106 -17.95 2.65 -8.60
CA SER A 106 -17.54 3.73 -9.50
C SER A 106 -16.07 3.57 -9.89
N GLY A 107 -15.83 3.33 -11.19
CA GLY A 107 -14.47 3.33 -11.77
C GLY A 107 -14.09 4.66 -12.40
N GLN A 108 -15.04 5.56 -12.64
CA GLN A 108 -14.82 6.87 -13.25
C GLN A 108 -15.60 7.95 -12.50
N PHE A 109 -15.00 9.13 -12.37
CA PHE A 109 -15.66 10.24 -11.70
C PHE A 109 -16.96 10.63 -12.41
N LYS A 110 -18.03 10.73 -11.63
CA LYS A 110 -19.32 11.30 -12.01
C LYS A 110 -19.78 12.19 -10.86
N ASN A 111 -20.12 13.43 -11.17
CA ASN A 111 -20.62 14.35 -10.12
C ASN A 111 -22.09 14.05 -9.75
N ILE A 112 -22.32 12.80 -9.33
CA ILE A 112 -23.62 12.30 -8.88
C ILE A 112 -23.36 11.50 -7.60
N PRO A 113 -23.80 11.95 -6.42
CA PRO A 113 -23.59 11.22 -5.18
C PRO A 113 -24.44 9.95 -5.11
N VAL A 114 -23.99 8.99 -4.30
CA VAL A 114 -24.83 7.92 -3.79
C VAL A 114 -25.54 8.48 -2.55
N ILE A 115 -26.88 8.45 -2.56
CA ILE A 115 -27.68 8.99 -1.48
C ILE A 115 -28.25 7.82 -0.67
N LEU A 116 -27.93 7.78 0.62
CA LEU A 116 -28.55 6.89 1.60
C LEU A 116 -29.30 7.74 2.62
N ASN A 117 -30.31 7.15 3.24
CA ASN A 117 -31.14 7.83 4.24
C ASN A 117 -31.05 7.10 5.57
N ASP A 118 -31.00 7.85 6.66
CA ASP A 118 -31.23 7.38 8.00
C ASP A 118 -32.33 8.20 8.71
N GLU A 119 -32.51 8.00 10.00
CA GLU A 119 -33.50 8.73 10.81
C GLU A 119 -33.32 10.25 10.85
N PHE A 120 -32.11 10.75 10.49
CA PHE A 120 -31.75 12.17 10.49
C PHE A 120 -31.78 12.80 9.09
N GLY A 121 -32.14 12.05 8.04
CA GLY A 121 -32.22 12.52 6.65
C GLY A 121 -31.10 11.96 5.75
N GLU A 122 -30.82 12.68 4.69
CA GLU A 122 -29.91 12.21 3.63
C GLU A 122 -28.43 12.30 4.03
N VAL A 123 -27.67 11.29 3.57
CA VAL A 123 -26.21 11.29 3.56
C VAL A 123 -25.75 11.05 2.13
N HIS A 124 -25.02 12.00 1.57
CA HIS A 124 -24.53 12.00 0.20
C HIS A 124 -23.06 11.53 0.17
N PHE A 125 -22.82 10.37 -0.42
CA PHE A 125 -21.48 9.85 -0.65
C PHE A 125 -20.99 10.28 -2.03
N HIS A 126 -19.96 11.12 -2.08
CA HIS A 126 -19.34 11.63 -3.30
C HIS A 126 -18.18 10.73 -3.69
N LEU A 127 -18.36 9.97 -4.77
CA LEU A 127 -17.40 8.96 -5.21
C LEU A 127 -16.40 9.57 -6.19
N VAL A 128 -15.14 9.64 -5.77
CA VAL A 128 -14.02 10.18 -6.56
C VAL A 128 -12.95 9.10 -6.74
N PRO A 129 -13.12 8.21 -7.73
CA PRO A 129 -12.12 7.19 -8.06
C PRO A 129 -10.78 7.83 -8.42
N TYR A 130 -9.71 7.05 -8.28
CA TYR A 130 -8.42 7.44 -8.83
C TYR A 130 -8.53 7.76 -10.32
N ALA A 131 -7.99 8.89 -10.72
CA ALA A 131 -7.89 9.28 -12.12
C ALA A 131 -6.61 10.10 -12.35
N ASP A 132 -5.96 9.86 -13.49
CA ASP A 132 -4.84 10.67 -13.93
C ASP A 132 -5.29 12.14 -14.17
N PRO A 133 -4.49 13.14 -13.79
CA PRO A 133 -4.83 14.56 -14.03
C PRO A 133 -5.20 14.88 -15.47
N ALA A 134 -4.59 14.19 -16.44
CA ALA A 134 -4.94 14.38 -17.86
C ALA A 134 -6.36 13.93 -18.20
N GLN A 135 -6.84 12.87 -17.54
CA GLN A 135 -8.23 12.39 -17.70
C GLN A 135 -9.22 13.39 -17.11
N ILE A 136 -8.93 13.95 -15.95
CA ILE A 136 -9.78 14.96 -15.30
C ILE A 136 -9.77 16.26 -16.10
N ARG A 137 -8.62 16.70 -16.61
CA ARG A 137 -8.50 17.84 -17.55
C ARG A 137 -9.43 17.70 -18.74
N TYR A 138 -9.41 16.51 -19.37
CA TYR A 138 -10.29 16.23 -20.50
C TYR A 138 -11.76 16.21 -20.10
N LEU A 139 -12.10 15.54 -19.00
CA LEU A 139 -13.46 15.38 -18.50
C LEU A 139 -14.12 16.72 -18.14
N LEU A 140 -13.36 17.62 -17.47
CA LEU A 140 -13.82 18.92 -17.01
C LEU A 140 -13.61 20.04 -18.06
N ALA A 141 -12.96 19.73 -19.19
CA ALA A 141 -12.55 20.71 -20.22
C ALA A 141 -11.78 21.90 -19.61
N ASP A 142 -10.86 21.62 -18.67
CA ASP A 142 -10.10 22.63 -17.93
C ASP A 142 -8.59 22.41 -18.11
N ASP A 143 -7.97 23.18 -19.03
CA ASP A 143 -6.55 23.10 -19.35
C ASP A 143 -5.61 23.57 -18.22
N THR A 144 -6.14 24.12 -17.14
CA THR A 144 -5.33 24.55 -15.98
C THR A 144 -4.93 23.37 -15.09
N ILE A 145 -5.61 22.23 -15.20
CA ILE A 145 -5.33 21.02 -14.42
C ILE A 145 -4.03 20.37 -14.90
N LYS A 146 -2.99 20.35 -14.04
CA LYS A 146 -1.66 19.81 -14.36
C LYS A 146 -1.18 18.76 -13.35
N SER A 147 -1.72 18.76 -12.15
CA SER A 147 -1.33 17.90 -11.03
C SER A 147 -2.55 17.20 -10.43
N HIS A 148 -2.30 16.21 -9.55
CA HIS A 148 -3.36 15.58 -8.75
C HIS A 148 -4.04 16.60 -7.82
N ASP A 149 -3.29 17.58 -7.31
CA ASP A 149 -3.83 18.67 -6.50
C ASP A 149 -4.83 19.53 -7.29
N ASP A 150 -4.45 19.98 -8.48
CA ASP A 150 -5.35 20.74 -9.36
C ASP A 150 -6.61 19.95 -9.70
N ALA A 151 -6.46 18.67 -10.04
CA ALA A 151 -7.57 17.79 -10.40
C ALA A 151 -8.54 17.62 -9.23
N THR A 152 -8.02 17.33 -8.03
CA THR A 152 -8.84 17.16 -6.82
C THR A 152 -9.54 18.46 -6.44
N LYS A 153 -8.85 19.59 -6.49
CA LYS A 153 -9.43 20.92 -6.24
C LYS A 153 -10.59 21.22 -7.19
N ALA A 154 -10.41 20.95 -8.49
CA ALA A 154 -11.45 21.17 -9.49
C ALA A 154 -12.66 20.28 -9.28
N ILE A 155 -12.45 18.99 -8.98
CA ILE A 155 -13.50 18.02 -8.65
C ILE A 155 -14.30 18.49 -7.41
N ILE A 156 -13.61 18.82 -6.31
CA ILE A 156 -14.25 19.26 -5.08
C ILE A 156 -15.03 20.57 -5.32
N SER A 157 -14.51 21.48 -6.13
CA SER A 157 -15.23 22.71 -6.49
C SER A 157 -16.54 22.42 -7.22
N GLN A 158 -16.57 21.42 -8.12
CA GLN A 158 -17.80 21.00 -8.79
C GLN A 158 -18.79 20.31 -7.84
N ILE A 159 -18.29 19.48 -6.94
CA ILE A 159 -19.12 18.81 -5.92
C ILE A 159 -19.76 19.85 -5.02
N THR A 160 -18.97 20.75 -4.45
CA THR A 160 -19.46 21.77 -3.49
C THR A 160 -20.47 22.75 -4.10
N ALA A 161 -20.35 23.06 -5.39
CA ALA A 161 -21.32 23.89 -6.10
C ALA A 161 -22.71 23.26 -6.22
N GLN A 162 -22.85 21.94 -6.00
CA GLN A 162 -24.09 21.18 -6.12
C GLN A 162 -24.48 20.49 -4.79
N MET A 163 -23.76 20.74 -3.70
CA MET A 163 -24.09 20.19 -2.39
C MET A 163 -25.46 20.68 -1.89
N GLU A 164 -26.28 19.74 -1.42
CA GLU A 164 -27.53 20.03 -0.75
C GLU A 164 -27.24 20.48 0.70
N PRO A 165 -27.50 21.75 1.09
CA PRO A 165 -27.10 22.26 2.41
C PRO A 165 -27.72 21.52 3.61
N ALA A 166 -28.83 20.84 3.40
CA ALA A 166 -29.54 20.11 4.46
C ALA A 166 -29.01 18.66 4.63
N ALA A 167 -28.21 18.16 3.69
CA ALA A 167 -27.66 16.81 3.74
C ALA A 167 -26.30 16.78 4.46
N ARG A 168 -25.91 15.59 4.89
CA ARG A 168 -24.56 15.30 5.38
C ARG A 168 -23.74 14.72 4.22
N HIS A 169 -22.50 15.13 4.10
CA HIS A 169 -21.66 14.81 2.95
C HIS A 169 -20.42 14.01 3.34
N VAL A 170 -20.21 12.89 2.67
CA VAL A 170 -19.03 12.04 2.80
C VAL A 170 -18.28 12.03 1.47
N TYR A 171 -17.00 12.36 1.50
CA TYR A 171 -16.11 12.20 0.36
C TYR A 171 -15.48 10.79 0.41
N VAL A 172 -15.46 10.09 -0.72
CA VAL A 172 -14.79 8.81 -0.87
C VAL A 172 -13.78 8.94 -1.99
N GLY A 173 -12.48 8.84 -1.67
CA GLY A 173 -11.41 9.08 -2.62
C GLY A 173 -10.20 8.17 -2.47
N HIS A 174 -9.41 8.12 -3.55
CA HIS A 174 -8.15 7.36 -3.59
C HIS A 174 -7.06 8.28 -4.12
N ALA A 175 -6.29 8.88 -3.21
CA ALA A 175 -5.30 9.91 -3.50
C ALA A 175 -4.26 10.02 -2.40
N PHE A 176 -3.10 10.61 -2.68
CA PHE A 176 -2.10 10.91 -1.68
C PHE A 176 -2.35 12.32 -1.09
N VAL A 177 -3.06 12.35 0.02
CA VAL A 177 -3.43 13.59 0.72
C VAL A 177 -2.42 13.86 1.82
N THR A 178 -1.88 15.08 1.85
CA THR A 178 -0.99 15.56 2.90
C THR A 178 -1.51 16.87 3.50
N PRO A 179 -1.07 17.27 4.71
CA PRO A 179 -1.59 18.47 5.36
C PRO A 179 -1.52 19.73 4.50
N TYR A 180 -0.46 19.88 3.70
CA TYR A 180 -0.18 21.08 2.92
C TYR A 180 0.00 20.83 1.41
N GLY A 181 -0.25 19.60 0.92
CA GLY A 181 0.02 19.24 -0.48
C GLY A 181 1.52 19.10 -0.80
N GLU A 182 2.35 18.91 0.20
CA GLU A 182 3.80 18.77 0.09
C GLU A 182 4.22 17.33 0.37
N LYS A 183 5.45 16.98 -0.08
CA LYS A 183 6.00 15.64 0.11
C LYS A 183 6.07 15.25 1.58
N GLU A 184 5.53 14.10 1.92
CA GLU A 184 5.70 13.44 3.23
C GLU A 184 6.31 12.05 3.06
N GLU A 185 7.14 11.63 4.04
CA GLU A 185 7.74 10.29 4.09
C GLU A 185 6.84 9.31 4.88
N ASN A 186 5.61 9.13 4.44
CA ASN A 186 4.64 8.24 5.10
C ASN A 186 4.13 7.15 4.15
N THR A 187 5.03 6.59 3.36
CA THR A 187 4.73 5.52 2.40
C THR A 187 5.38 4.21 2.80
N SER A 188 4.77 3.09 2.41
CA SER A 188 5.35 1.75 2.51
C SER A 188 5.89 1.27 1.15
N ASP A 189 6.79 0.28 1.17
CA ASP A 189 7.38 -0.29 -0.05
C ASP A 189 6.36 -1.00 -0.96
N SER A 190 5.15 -1.24 -0.47
CA SER A 190 4.08 -1.91 -1.22
C SER A 190 3.15 -0.96 -1.96
N GLU A 191 3.22 0.34 -1.68
CA GLU A 191 2.45 1.39 -2.34
C GLU A 191 3.11 1.82 -3.66
N ARG A 192 2.29 2.07 -4.69
CA ARG A 192 2.80 2.59 -5.96
C ARG A 192 2.73 4.11 -5.96
N PRO A 193 3.79 4.81 -6.36
CA PRO A 193 3.71 6.24 -6.64
C PRO A 193 2.58 6.54 -7.64
N LEU A 194 1.79 7.58 -7.38
CA LEU A 194 0.67 7.98 -8.26
C LEU A 194 1.16 8.71 -9.52
N SER A 195 2.37 9.24 -9.50
CA SER A 195 2.97 9.90 -10.67
C SER A 195 4.47 9.66 -10.77
N ILE A 196 4.98 9.63 -12.00
CA ILE A 196 6.42 9.56 -12.28
C ILE A 196 6.95 10.99 -12.45
N GLY A 197 7.62 11.52 -11.40
CA GLY A 197 8.27 12.81 -11.43
C GLY A 197 7.36 14.05 -11.38
N GLY A 198 6.06 13.85 -11.01
CA GLY A 198 5.08 14.91 -10.79
C GLY A 198 4.71 15.08 -9.32
N ALA A 199 4.04 16.17 -8.96
CA ALA A 199 3.45 16.35 -7.65
C ALA A 199 2.19 15.49 -7.55
N GLU A 200 2.27 14.43 -6.72
CA GLU A 200 1.16 13.50 -6.48
C GLU A 200 0.35 13.86 -5.23
N TYR A 201 0.84 14.83 -4.46
CA TYR A 201 0.29 15.21 -3.15
C TYR A 201 -0.88 16.17 -3.31
N VAL A 202 -1.95 15.93 -2.56
CA VAL A 202 -3.18 16.71 -2.52
C VAL A 202 -3.32 17.41 -1.18
N HIS A 203 -3.69 18.68 -1.18
CA HIS A 203 -3.85 19.49 0.02
C HIS A 203 -5.12 19.10 0.81
N ALA A 204 -4.95 18.69 2.08
CA ALA A 204 -6.04 18.25 2.96
C ALA A 204 -7.12 19.33 3.19
N GLY A 205 -6.78 20.61 3.10
CA GLY A 205 -7.72 21.71 3.29
C GLY A 205 -8.90 21.74 2.32
N TYR A 206 -8.81 21.05 1.16
CA TYR A 206 -9.93 20.99 0.21
C TYR A 206 -11.10 20.19 0.75
N PHE A 207 -10.88 19.28 1.69
CA PHE A 207 -11.91 18.38 2.23
C PHE A 207 -12.75 18.98 3.36
N ALA A 208 -12.47 20.21 3.79
CA ALA A 208 -13.21 20.90 4.85
C ALA A 208 -14.75 20.96 4.66
N PRO A 209 -15.31 20.97 3.43
CA PRO A 209 -16.77 20.97 3.25
C PRO A 209 -17.46 19.65 3.62
N PHE A 210 -16.72 18.54 3.77
CA PHE A 210 -17.28 17.21 4.04
C PHE A 210 -17.24 16.91 5.54
N GLN A 211 -18.29 16.24 6.07
CA GLN A 211 -18.31 15.76 7.44
C GLN A 211 -17.29 14.64 7.65
N TYR A 212 -17.07 13.80 6.61
CA TYR A 212 -16.07 12.74 6.66
C TYR A 212 -15.44 12.54 5.29
N THR A 213 -14.15 12.28 5.29
CA THR A 213 -13.37 11.96 4.08
C THR A 213 -12.75 10.58 4.24
N ALA A 214 -13.29 9.62 3.47
CA ALA A 214 -12.82 8.24 3.43
C ALA A 214 -11.75 8.10 2.34
N LEU A 215 -10.49 7.89 2.73
CA LEU A 215 -9.35 7.77 1.84
C LEU A 215 -8.80 6.34 1.78
N GLY A 216 -8.37 5.94 0.59
CA GLY A 216 -7.47 4.82 0.32
C GLY A 216 -6.19 5.30 -0.35
N HIS A 217 -5.27 4.38 -0.63
CA HIS A 217 -3.95 4.49 -1.22
C HIS A 217 -2.82 4.25 -0.21
N LEU A 218 -2.82 4.89 0.97
CA LEU A 218 -1.82 4.65 1.99
C LEU A 218 -2.21 3.47 2.88
N HIS A 219 -1.30 2.50 2.98
CA HIS A 219 -1.55 1.24 3.69
C HIS A 219 -1.53 1.36 5.21
N GLN A 220 -1.06 2.48 5.75
CA GLN A 220 -1.13 2.78 7.18
C GLN A 220 -2.44 3.51 7.51
N ALA A 221 -3.22 2.96 8.43
CA ALA A 221 -4.42 3.61 8.94
C ALA A 221 -4.06 4.80 9.84
N HIS A 222 -4.37 6.01 9.40
CA HIS A 222 -4.11 7.26 10.13
C HIS A 222 -5.06 8.39 9.68
N PHE A 223 -5.04 9.53 10.34
CA PHE A 223 -5.74 10.74 9.92
C PHE A 223 -4.77 11.80 9.36
N VAL A 224 -5.29 12.69 8.52
CA VAL A 224 -4.52 13.79 7.92
C VAL A 224 -5.15 15.12 8.33
N SER A 225 -4.41 15.97 9.00
CA SER A 225 -4.82 17.29 9.52
C SER A 225 -5.97 17.25 10.53
N SER A 226 -7.04 16.49 10.30
CA SER A 226 -8.16 16.35 11.21
C SER A 226 -8.62 14.89 11.31
N GLU A 227 -9.35 14.55 12.38
CA GLU A 227 -9.81 13.18 12.60
C GLU A 227 -10.87 12.71 11.60
N GLU A 228 -11.50 13.63 10.89
CA GLU A 228 -12.51 13.37 9.87
C GLU A 228 -11.91 13.01 8.50
N ILE A 229 -10.63 13.30 8.26
CA ILE A 229 -9.92 12.96 7.02
C ILE A 229 -9.02 11.76 7.29
N ARG A 230 -9.40 10.56 6.84
CA ARG A 230 -8.74 9.32 7.25
C ARG A 230 -8.42 8.39 6.10
N TYR A 231 -7.24 7.77 6.20
CA TYR A 231 -6.88 6.56 5.48
C TYR A 231 -7.31 5.33 6.28
N ALA A 232 -8.04 4.41 5.65
CA ALA A 232 -8.40 3.14 6.28
C ALA A 232 -7.19 2.21 6.42
N GLY A 233 -6.25 2.30 5.51
CA GLY A 233 -5.15 1.37 5.38
C GLY A 233 -5.54 0.03 4.77
N SER A 234 -4.55 -0.79 4.45
CA SER A 234 -4.77 -2.12 3.89
C SER A 234 -5.18 -3.14 4.98
N PRO A 235 -5.91 -4.20 4.62
CA PRO A 235 -6.36 -5.22 5.59
C PRO A 235 -5.24 -6.12 6.11
N LEU A 236 -4.14 -6.27 5.36
CA LEU A 236 -2.96 -7.05 5.74
C LEU A 236 -1.68 -6.23 5.51
N LYS A 237 -0.59 -6.65 6.11
CA LYS A 237 0.75 -6.15 5.83
C LYS A 237 1.22 -6.75 4.51
N TYR A 238 1.58 -5.91 3.54
CA TYR A 238 1.99 -6.31 2.19
C TYR A 238 3.48 -6.10 1.91
N SER A 239 4.20 -5.47 2.85
CA SER A 239 5.66 -5.34 2.84
C SER A 239 6.23 -5.36 4.25
N ILE A 240 7.54 -5.63 4.38
CA ILE A 240 8.20 -5.62 5.69
C ILE A 240 8.26 -4.21 6.30
N SER A 241 8.19 -3.15 5.49
CA SER A 241 8.09 -1.78 6.00
C SER A 241 6.80 -1.53 6.79
N GLU A 242 5.80 -2.39 6.63
CA GLU A 242 4.52 -2.33 7.35
C GLU A 242 4.52 -3.17 8.66
N GLU A 243 5.65 -3.73 9.10
CA GLU A 243 5.71 -4.65 10.25
C GLU A 243 5.07 -4.08 11.52
N ASN A 244 5.12 -2.76 11.70
CA ASN A 244 4.56 -2.06 12.86
C ASN A 244 3.13 -1.53 12.64
N HIS A 245 2.52 -1.79 11.46
CA HIS A 245 1.17 -1.33 11.19
C HIS A 245 0.15 -2.21 11.93
N ASN A 246 -0.80 -1.57 12.58
CA ASN A 246 -1.98 -2.24 13.11
C ASN A 246 -3.09 -2.20 12.05
N LYS A 247 -3.34 -3.33 11.39
CA LYS A 247 -4.30 -3.46 10.29
C LYS A 247 -5.72 -3.60 10.79
N GLY A 248 -6.69 -3.05 10.03
CA GLY A 248 -8.09 -3.05 10.43
C GLY A 248 -8.95 -2.24 9.48
N PHE A 249 -10.08 -1.79 10.00
CA PHE A 249 -11.01 -0.88 9.34
C PHE A 249 -11.62 0.09 10.36
N PHE A 250 -12.33 1.08 9.89
CA PHE A 250 -13.03 2.03 10.77
C PHE A 250 -14.54 1.79 10.74
N MET A 251 -15.14 1.85 11.92
CA MET A 251 -16.58 2.08 12.09
C MET A 251 -16.79 3.59 12.27
N VAL A 252 -17.55 4.19 11.38
CA VAL A 252 -17.81 5.64 11.34
C VAL A 252 -19.26 5.88 11.64
N GLU A 253 -19.55 6.78 12.57
CA GLU A 253 -20.91 7.22 12.90
C GLU A 253 -21.01 8.73 12.67
N ILE A 254 -22.00 9.18 11.88
CA ILE A 254 -22.32 10.61 11.67
C ILE A 254 -23.70 10.87 12.24
N ASP A 255 -23.79 11.73 13.26
CA ASP A 255 -25.07 12.09 13.88
C ASP A 255 -25.90 13.08 13.04
N GLY A 256 -27.09 13.46 13.53
CA GLY A 256 -27.96 14.41 12.85
C GLY A 256 -27.45 15.85 12.78
N GLN A 257 -26.44 16.21 13.58
CA GLN A 257 -25.75 17.48 13.56
C GLN A 257 -24.48 17.47 12.69
N GLY A 258 -24.11 16.30 12.15
CA GLY A 258 -22.91 16.12 11.34
C GLY A 258 -21.63 15.86 12.16
N HIS A 259 -21.74 15.62 13.47
CA HIS A 259 -20.58 15.21 14.27
C HIS A 259 -20.20 13.79 13.94
N VAL A 260 -18.89 13.55 13.82
CA VAL A 260 -18.33 12.27 13.42
C VAL A 260 -17.67 11.59 14.60
N LYS A 261 -17.98 10.30 14.79
CA LYS A 261 -17.27 9.42 15.71
C LYS A 261 -16.65 8.29 14.91
N VAL A 262 -15.38 8.02 15.15
CA VAL A 262 -14.62 6.98 14.44
C VAL A 262 -14.05 5.99 15.45
N ASP A 263 -14.33 4.72 15.24
CA ASP A 263 -13.83 3.62 16.06
C ASP A 263 -13.07 2.61 15.19
N LYS A 264 -11.80 2.36 15.53
CA LYS A 264 -10.96 1.42 14.81
C LYS A 264 -11.20 -0.02 15.27
N ARG A 265 -11.46 -0.91 14.33
CA ARG A 265 -11.56 -2.35 14.52
C ARG A 265 -10.32 -3.01 13.92
N SER A 266 -9.50 -3.66 14.77
CA SER A 266 -8.30 -4.35 14.32
C SER A 266 -8.61 -5.73 13.78
N PHE A 267 -7.96 -6.13 12.71
CA PHE A 267 -7.97 -7.50 12.23
C PHE A 267 -7.03 -8.39 13.05
N ALA A 268 -7.40 -9.65 13.21
CA ALA A 268 -6.54 -10.71 13.70
C ALA A 268 -6.07 -11.56 12.52
N PRO A 269 -4.86 -11.34 11.98
CA PRO A 269 -4.38 -12.10 10.84
C PRO A 269 -4.13 -13.55 11.24
N LYS A 270 -4.28 -14.49 10.29
CA LYS A 270 -3.93 -15.89 10.47
C LYS A 270 -2.43 -16.09 10.65
N ARG A 271 -1.64 -15.29 9.93
CA ARG A 271 -0.18 -15.20 9.98
C ARG A 271 0.21 -13.73 10.00
N ASP A 272 1.08 -13.36 10.92
CA ASP A 272 1.64 -12.01 10.93
C ASP A 272 2.85 -11.90 9.99
N LEU A 273 3.18 -10.68 9.58
CA LEU A 273 4.40 -10.37 8.85
C LEU A 273 5.30 -9.56 9.76
N ARG A 274 6.49 -10.10 10.07
CA ARG A 274 7.39 -9.49 11.05
C ARG A 274 8.86 -9.77 10.77
N ARG A 275 9.71 -8.92 11.32
CA ARG A 275 11.17 -9.09 11.30
C ARG A 275 11.65 -9.93 12.47
N ILE A 276 12.71 -10.71 12.23
CA ILE A 276 13.44 -11.45 13.26
C ILE A 276 14.92 -11.12 13.10
N GLU A 277 15.56 -10.63 14.16
CA GLU A 277 17.00 -10.44 14.24
C GLU A 277 17.56 -11.40 15.31
N ALA A 278 18.25 -12.44 14.88
CA ALA A 278 18.81 -13.47 15.79
C ALA A 278 19.93 -14.26 15.10
N SER A 279 20.73 -14.98 15.88
CA SER A 279 21.63 -16.00 15.35
C SER A 279 20.83 -17.23 14.88
N ILE A 280 21.41 -18.04 14.00
CA ILE A 280 20.74 -19.26 13.53
C ILE A 280 20.50 -20.25 14.68
N GLU A 281 21.41 -20.30 15.65
CA GLU A 281 21.34 -21.17 16.81
C GLU A 281 20.21 -20.75 17.78
N GLU A 282 19.87 -19.47 17.80
CA GLU A 282 18.70 -18.94 18.54
C GLU A 282 17.42 -19.28 17.79
N ILE A 283 17.37 -19.05 16.47
CA ILE A 283 16.22 -19.36 15.64
C ILE A 283 15.83 -20.83 15.72
N GLU A 284 16.82 -21.76 15.67
CA GLU A 284 16.59 -23.21 15.78
C GLU A 284 15.95 -23.64 17.12
N ARG A 285 15.95 -22.75 18.15
CA ARG A 285 15.29 -23.00 19.46
C ARG A 285 13.88 -22.40 19.54
N HIS A 286 13.49 -21.59 18.60
CA HIS A 286 12.14 -21.02 18.58
C HIS A 286 11.10 -22.13 18.37
N PRO A 287 9.90 -22.00 18.90
CA PRO A 287 8.80 -22.89 18.54
C PRO A 287 8.45 -22.69 17.06
N VAL A 288 8.01 -23.75 16.40
CA VAL A 288 7.53 -23.68 15.00
C VAL A 288 6.37 -22.69 14.94
N ASN A 289 6.46 -21.74 14.00
CA ASN A 289 5.48 -20.68 13.83
C ASN A 289 5.25 -20.41 12.32
N GLU A 290 4.00 -20.23 11.91
CA GLU A 290 3.62 -20.05 10.51
C GLU A 290 3.67 -18.58 10.01
N ASP A 291 4.11 -17.63 10.85
CA ASP A 291 4.23 -16.23 10.43
C ASP A 291 5.14 -16.07 9.21
N TYR A 292 4.86 -15.03 8.46
CA TYR A 292 5.73 -14.55 7.39
C TYR A 292 6.88 -13.77 8.00
N VAL A 293 8.11 -14.28 7.86
CA VAL A 293 9.26 -13.67 8.54
C VAL A 293 10.33 -13.21 7.55
N PHE A 294 10.87 -12.03 7.84
CA PHE A 294 12.08 -11.49 7.25
C PHE A 294 13.19 -11.62 8.31
N VAL A 295 14.18 -12.43 8.03
CA VAL A 295 15.21 -12.80 9.01
C VAL A 295 16.51 -12.10 8.70
N THR A 296 17.05 -11.35 9.67
CA THR A 296 18.39 -10.80 9.66
C THR A 296 19.28 -11.62 10.60
N LEU A 297 20.16 -12.45 10.03
CA LEU A 297 21.08 -13.28 10.82
C LEU A 297 22.19 -12.44 11.43
N LEU A 298 22.40 -12.62 12.75
CA LEU A 298 23.42 -11.95 13.54
C LEU A 298 24.74 -12.75 13.63
N ASN A 299 24.84 -13.88 12.96
CA ASN A 299 26.03 -14.74 12.96
C ASN A 299 27.25 -14.03 12.39
N GLU A 300 28.38 -14.09 13.08
CA GLU A 300 29.67 -13.56 12.58
C GLU A 300 30.18 -14.35 11.36
N ASN A 301 29.98 -15.66 11.37
CA ASN A 301 30.39 -16.56 10.28
C ASN A 301 29.23 -16.84 9.31
N PRO A 302 29.51 -17.12 8.03
CA PRO A 302 28.51 -17.54 7.07
C PRO A 302 27.81 -18.83 7.53
N VAL A 303 26.47 -18.80 7.49
CA VAL A 303 25.63 -19.97 7.79
C VAL A 303 25.39 -20.73 6.49
N LEU A 304 25.62 -22.05 6.48
CA LEU A 304 25.31 -22.90 5.34
C LEU A 304 23.80 -23.16 5.28
N TYR A 305 23.20 -23.02 4.09
CA TYR A 305 21.78 -23.24 3.81
C TYR A 305 20.86 -22.48 4.79
N PRO A 306 21.03 -21.16 4.95
CA PRO A 306 20.34 -20.40 6.00
C PRO A 306 18.82 -20.43 5.84
N MET A 307 18.31 -20.34 4.61
CA MET A 307 16.87 -20.35 4.35
C MET A 307 16.23 -21.71 4.73
N GLU A 308 16.92 -22.84 4.47
CA GLU A 308 16.42 -24.17 4.83
C GLU A 308 16.30 -24.31 6.35
N LYS A 309 17.32 -23.86 7.08
CA LYS A 309 17.34 -23.88 8.54
C LYS A 309 16.25 -23.00 9.14
N VAL A 310 16.09 -21.79 8.61
CA VAL A 310 15.02 -20.88 9.06
C VAL A 310 13.64 -21.49 8.76
N ARG A 311 13.44 -22.09 7.60
CA ARG A 311 12.16 -22.73 7.24
C ARG A 311 11.82 -23.98 8.06
N ALA A 312 12.78 -24.60 8.71
CA ALA A 312 12.49 -25.66 9.66
C ALA A 312 11.69 -25.17 10.87
N VAL A 313 11.81 -23.88 11.22
CA VAL A 313 11.12 -23.24 12.34
C VAL A 313 10.00 -22.31 11.82
N TYR A 314 10.24 -21.57 10.76
CA TYR A 314 9.32 -20.65 10.10
C TYR A 314 9.06 -21.09 8.66
N PRO A 315 8.12 -22.03 8.42
CA PRO A 315 7.89 -22.60 7.09
C PRO A 315 7.60 -21.56 6.00
N ASN A 316 7.01 -20.43 6.38
CA ASN A 316 6.66 -19.32 5.50
C ASN A 316 7.72 -18.19 5.51
N ALA A 317 8.98 -18.48 5.87
CA ALA A 317 10.04 -17.49 5.78
C ALA A 317 10.19 -16.95 4.36
N MET A 318 10.08 -15.63 4.22
CA MET A 318 10.09 -14.90 2.94
C MET A 318 11.50 -14.47 2.53
N HIS A 319 12.30 -14.03 3.50
CA HIS A 319 13.62 -13.48 3.24
C HIS A 319 14.59 -13.82 4.37
N VAL A 320 15.85 -14.08 4.00
CA VAL A 320 16.95 -14.25 4.97
C VAL A 320 18.15 -13.45 4.47
N GLU A 321 18.60 -12.53 5.26
CA GLU A 321 19.81 -11.77 5.03
C GLU A 321 20.76 -11.91 6.23
N ARG A 322 22.02 -11.52 6.06
CA ARG A 322 23.00 -11.47 7.15
C ARG A 322 23.37 -10.04 7.44
N ARG A 323 23.36 -9.67 8.72
CA ARG A 323 23.90 -8.38 9.19
C ARG A 323 25.41 -8.38 8.99
N TRP A 324 25.89 -7.51 8.11
CA TRP A 324 27.32 -7.27 7.99
C TRP A 324 27.78 -6.42 9.16
N SER A 325 28.39 -7.07 10.20
CA SER A 325 29.05 -6.35 11.26
C SER A 325 30.32 -5.70 10.69
N ARG A 326 30.29 -4.38 10.50
CA ARG A 326 31.50 -3.58 10.20
C ARG A 326 32.30 -3.34 11.49
N THR A 327 32.64 -4.38 12.24
CA THR A 327 33.66 -4.29 13.28
C THR A 327 35.00 -4.71 12.70
N ALA A 328 35.61 -3.82 11.93
CA ALA A 328 37.04 -3.85 11.69
C ALA A 328 37.54 -2.42 11.63
N ARG A 329 38.08 -1.98 12.76
CA ARG A 329 39.07 -0.92 12.94
C ARG A 329 38.84 0.41 12.19
N GLY A 330 38.40 1.42 12.93
CA GLY A 330 38.78 2.81 12.74
C GLY A 330 38.41 3.46 11.42
N GLY A 331 37.23 4.07 11.34
CA GLY A 331 36.81 4.87 10.20
C GLY A 331 35.34 5.22 10.25
N GLU A 332 35.07 6.47 10.20
CA GLU A 332 33.78 7.16 10.33
C GLU A 332 32.57 6.50 9.67
N SER A 333 31.44 6.63 10.37
CA SER A 333 30.07 6.30 9.91
C SER A 333 29.79 6.93 8.53
N LEU A 334 29.57 6.08 7.51
CA LEU A 334 28.95 6.50 6.25
C LEU A 334 27.58 5.83 6.15
N VAL A 335 26.59 6.44 6.79
CA VAL A 335 25.20 6.28 6.43
C VAL A 335 24.88 7.43 5.48
N SER A 336 24.88 7.17 4.20
CA SER A 336 24.28 8.06 3.20
C SER A 336 24.04 7.27 1.91
N GLY A 337 22.92 7.44 1.39
CA GLY A 337 22.11 6.94 0.32
C GLY A 337 22.74 6.24 -0.90
N GLU A 338 21.95 5.39 -1.53
CA GLU A 338 22.26 4.69 -2.79
C GLU A 338 22.72 5.63 -3.93
N GLU A 339 22.34 6.91 -3.89
CA GLU A 339 22.77 7.90 -4.89
C GLU A 339 24.22 8.35 -4.72
N GLU A 340 24.73 8.49 -3.49
CA GLU A 340 26.16 8.75 -3.25
C GLU A 340 27.04 7.55 -3.62
N LEU A 341 26.56 6.33 -3.39
CA LEU A 341 27.22 5.09 -3.84
C LEU A 341 27.29 4.99 -5.38
N ARG A 342 26.30 5.49 -6.10
CA ARG A 342 26.32 5.55 -7.58
C ARG A 342 27.30 6.59 -8.12
N GLN A 343 27.46 7.72 -7.46
CA GLN A 343 28.44 8.74 -7.85
C GLN A 343 29.86 8.35 -7.49
N GLN A 344 30.10 7.70 -6.34
CA GLN A 344 31.41 7.18 -5.96
C GLN A 344 31.88 5.99 -6.82
N ARG A 345 30.96 5.16 -7.33
CA ARG A 345 31.29 4.05 -8.26
C ARG A 345 31.93 4.51 -9.58
N LYS A 346 31.75 5.77 -9.97
CA LYS A 346 32.37 6.33 -11.19
C LYS A 346 33.81 6.81 -11.01
N GLN A 347 34.34 6.84 -9.77
CA GLN A 347 35.69 7.34 -9.47
C GLN A 347 36.64 6.33 -8.79
N VAL A 348 36.18 5.11 -8.50
CA VAL A 348 37.03 4.10 -7.83
C VAL A 348 37.76 3.27 -8.88
N ASP A 349 39.08 3.15 -8.76
CA ASP A 349 39.89 2.26 -9.61
C ASP A 349 39.38 0.81 -9.48
N PRO A 350 39.03 0.15 -10.60
CA PRO A 350 38.56 -1.23 -10.63
C PRO A 350 39.51 -2.23 -9.94
N GLY A 351 40.79 -1.96 -9.96
CA GLY A 351 41.83 -2.77 -9.28
C GLY A 351 41.76 -2.65 -7.76
N GLU A 352 41.45 -1.46 -7.23
CA GLU A 352 41.25 -1.25 -5.80
C GLU A 352 39.94 -1.87 -5.32
N LEU A 353 38.88 -1.76 -6.13
CA LEU A 353 37.59 -2.39 -5.84
C LEU A 353 37.73 -3.92 -5.77
N PHE A 354 38.46 -4.53 -6.72
CA PHE A 354 38.74 -5.94 -6.72
C PHE A 354 39.60 -6.39 -5.54
N ALA A 355 40.60 -5.59 -5.18
CA ALA A 355 41.45 -5.86 -4.02
C ALA A 355 40.68 -5.85 -2.70
N ALA A 356 39.78 -4.88 -2.54
CA ALA A 356 38.88 -4.79 -1.40
C ALA A 356 37.93 -5.99 -1.34
N PHE A 357 37.29 -6.34 -2.46
CA PHE A 357 36.41 -7.50 -2.58
C PHE A 357 37.16 -8.81 -2.26
N TYR A 358 38.33 -9.00 -2.84
CA TYR A 358 39.14 -10.20 -2.59
C TYR A 358 39.51 -10.34 -1.10
N GLY A 359 39.97 -9.24 -0.48
CA GLY A 359 40.28 -9.20 0.95
C GLY A 359 39.07 -9.53 1.82
N GLN A 360 37.90 -9.04 1.42
CA GLN A 360 36.64 -9.28 2.13
C GLN A 360 36.18 -10.74 2.04
N VAL A 361 36.35 -11.38 0.86
CA VAL A 361 35.88 -12.76 0.62
C VAL A 361 36.89 -13.81 1.14
N ARG A 362 38.18 -13.53 1.03
CA ARG A 362 39.25 -14.48 1.38
C ARG A 362 39.85 -14.25 2.75
N GLY A 363 39.59 -13.11 3.39
CA GLY A 363 40.17 -12.76 4.67
C GLY A 363 41.66 -12.37 4.63
N ASN A 364 42.29 -12.38 3.45
CA ASN A 364 43.71 -12.05 3.23
C ASN A 364 43.82 -10.96 2.14
N PRO A 365 44.81 -10.07 2.21
CA PRO A 365 45.05 -9.09 1.17
C PRO A 365 45.40 -9.73 -0.18
N LEU A 366 45.02 -9.06 -1.28
CA LEU A 366 45.33 -9.47 -2.64
C LEU A 366 46.83 -9.35 -2.86
N SER A 367 47.46 -10.45 -3.36
CA SER A 367 48.90 -10.41 -3.70
C SER A 367 49.16 -9.60 -4.98
N GLU A 368 50.34 -8.99 -5.10
CA GLU A 368 50.72 -8.18 -6.26
C GLU A 368 50.64 -8.98 -7.59
N GLU A 369 50.94 -10.27 -7.56
CA GLU A 369 50.80 -11.15 -8.71
C GLU A 369 49.34 -11.25 -9.20
N LYS A 370 48.41 -11.43 -8.27
CA LYS A 370 46.97 -11.53 -8.59
C LYS A 370 46.39 -10.16 -8.99
N LYS A 371 46.90 -9.08 -8.40
CA LYS A 371 46.54 -7.71 -8.78
C LYS A 371 46.95 -7.43 -10.22
N GLY A 372 48.17 -7.79 -10.59
CA GLY A 372 48.67 -7.66 -11.97
C GLY A 372 47.90 -8.54 -12.97
N LEU A 373 47.47 -9.76 -12.56
CA LEU A 373 46.64 -10.62 -13.40
C LEU A 373 45.26 -9.96 -13.64
N PHE A 374 44.62 -9.48 -12.60
CA PHE A 374 43.32 -8.78 -12.71
C PHE A 374 43.39 -7.58 -13.65
N GLN A 375 44.43 -6.75 -13.51
CA GLN A 375 44.59 -5.53 -14.35
C GLN A 375 44.77 -5.91 -15.84
N ARG A 376 45.50 -6.97 -16.17
CA ARG A 376 45.64 -7.43 -17.56
C ARG A 376 44.32 -7.93 -18.15
N VAL A 377 43.60 -8.78 -17.40
CA VAL A 377 42.30 -9.30 -17.85
C VAL A 377 41.26 -8.19 -17.99
N TYR A 378 41.24 -7.24 -17.06
CA TYR A 378 40.35 -6.10 -17.11
C TYR A 378 40.62 -5.19 -18.31
N ALA A 379 41.91 -4.88 -18.56
CA ALA A 379 42.30 -4.05 -19.73
C ALA A 379 41.96 -4.76 -21.06
N GLN A 380 42.08 -6.07 -21.12
CA GLN A 380 41.70 -6.83 -22.32
C GLN A 380 40.17 -6.81 -22.52
N ALA A 381 39.37 -6.98 -21.48
CA ALA A 381 37.91 -6.96 -21.55
C ALA A 381 37.39 -5.58 -21.99
N VAL A 382 37.96 -4.50 -21.46
CA VAL A 382 37.60 -3.12 -21.86
C VAL A 382 37.96 -2.87 -23.33
N ALA A 383 39.13 -3.33 -23.80
CA ALA A 383 39.54 -3.18 -25.20
C ALA A 383 38.64 -3.97 -26.17
N GLU A 384 38.12 -5.13 -25.75
CA GLU A 384 37.18 -5.94 -26.54
C GLU A 384 35.78 -5.28 -26.60
N GLU A 385 35.35 -4.60 -25.52
CA GLU A 385 34.08 -3.87 -25.48
C GLU A 385 34.12 -2.57 -26.34
N GLU A 386 35.25 -1.88 -26.37
CA GLU A 386 35.45 -0.69 -27.20
C GLU A 386 35.58 -0.99 -28.70
N ALA A 387 35.86 -2.26 -29.05
CA ALA A 387 35.98 -2.70 -30.43
C ALA A 387 34.69 -3.23 -31.07
N GLN A 388 33.61 -3.32 -30.30
CA GLN A 388 32.25 -3.67 -30.72
C GLN A 388 31.39 -2.43 -30.89
#